data_2d0fa2941c02fd1811f951ad34bec6bd
#
_entry.id   2d0fa2941c02fd1811f951ad34bec6bd
#
_cell.length_a   1.000
_cell.length_b   1.000
_cell.length_c   1.000
_cell.angle_alpha   90.00
_cell.angle_beta   90.00
_cell.angle_gamma   90.00
#
_symmetry.space_group_name_H-M   'P 1'
#
loop_
_entity.id
_entity.type
_entity.pdbx_description
1 polymer ?
#
loop_
_entity_poly.entity_id
_entity_poly.type
_entity_poly.pdbx_seq_one_letter_code
_entity_poly.pdbx_strand_id
1 'polypeptide(L)'
;MGILLEKIYSRTFVDSRVSKEIEDILFLQQINHKICGIIGDDNVPVAHKTGEDDDLSNDVGIVYAKQPFIVCFAGHDTKVSQFEDLMRHVSADLYRECNI
;
A
#
# COMPACT_ATOMS: atom_id res chain seq x y z
N MET A 1 4.27 -6.60 -9.26
CA MET A 1 4.54 -5.82 -8.03
C MET A 1 4.13 -6.56 -6.76
N GLY A 2 3.01 -7.26 -6.76
CA GLY A 2 2.60 -8.03 -5.59
C GLY A 2 3.60 -9.10 -5.16
N ILE A 3 4.22 -9.79 -6.11
CA ILE A 3 5.26 -10.79 -5.82
C ILE A 3 6.48 -10.14 -5.14
N LEU A 4 6.88 -8.95 -5.60
CA LEU A 4 7.99 -8.22 -4.98
C LEU A 4 7.67 -7.84 -3.53
N LEU A 5 6.47 -7.33 -3.27
CA LEU A 5 6.04 -6.97 -1.92
C LEU A 5 5.96 -8.20 -1.01
N GLU A 6 5.48 -9.33 -1.53
CA GLU A 6 5.46 -10.59 -0.78
C GLU A 6 6.88 -11.02 -0.37
N LYS A 7 7.86 -10.91 -1.27
CA LYS A 7 9.25 -11.24 -0.96
C LYS A 7 9.84 -10.30 0.08
N ILE A 8 9.51 -9.02 0.03
CA ILE A 8 9.93 -8.03 1.03
C ILE A 8 9.35 -8.40 2.40
N TYR A 9 8.05 -8.67 2.44
CA TYR A 9 7.36 -9.07 3.67
C TYR A 9 7.96 -10.36 4.26
N SER A 10 8.22 -11.35 3.41
CA SER A 10 8.78 -12.66 3.81
C SER A 10 10.29 -12.64 4.07
N ARG A 11 10.94 -11.50 3.89
CA ARG A 11 12.38 -11.32 4.07
C ARG A 11 13.24 -12.13 3.09
N THR A 12 12.72 -12.39 1.89
CA THR A 12 13.38 -13.21 0.88
C THR A 12 13.84 -12.44 -0.35
N PHE A 13 13.59 -11.12 -0.41
CA PHE A 13 14.12 -10.29 -1.50
C PHE A 13 15.60 -10.01 -1.21
N VAL A 14 16.48 -10.60 -1.97
CA VAL A 14 17.94 -10.64 -1.78
C VAL A 14 18.27 -11.39 -0.48
N ASP A 15 18.06 -10.76 0.67
CA ASP A 15 18.22 -11.36 2.00
C ASP A 15 17.30 -10.64 3.01
N SER A 16 17.34 -11.11 4.25
CA SER A 16 16.49 -10.57 5.32
C SER A 16 16.83 -9.10 5.63
N ARG A 17 18.09 -8.73 5.62
CA ARG A 17 18.53 -7.37 5.92
C ARG A 17 18.08 -6.37 4.85
N VAL A 18 18.29 -6.71 3.58
CA VAL A 18 17.88 -5.86 2.45
C VAL A 18 16.35 -5.71 2.42
N SER A 19 15.62 -6.80 2.62
CA SER A 19 14.15 -6.76 2.65
C SER A 19 13.64 -5.84 3.75
N LYS A 20 14.22 -5.91 4.95
CA LYS A 20 13.82 -5.04 6.06
C LYS A 20 14.17 -3.58 5.79
N GLU A 21 15.31 -3.28 5.21
CA GLU A 21 15.71 -1.91 4.86
C GLU A 21 14.72 -1.31 3.85
N ILE A 22 14.29 -2.08 2.85
CA ILE A 22 13.29 -1.62 1.87
C ILE A 22 11.95 -1.38 2.57
N GLU A 23 11.52 -2.31 3.42
CA GLU A 23 10.27 -2.14 4.18
C GLU A 23 10.29 -0.87 5.02
N ASP A 24 11.39 -0.60 5.73
CA ASP A 24 11.52 0.59 6.56
C ASP A 24 11.41 1.87 5.71
N ILE A 25 12.00 1.89 4.52
CA ILE A 25 11.88 3.03 3.60
C ILE A 25 10.42 3.20 3.15
N LEU A 26 9.73 2.11 2.85
CA LEU A 26 8.33 2.14 2.41
C LEU A 26 7.39 2.65 3.51
N PHE A 27 7.71 2.43 4.78
CA PHE A 27 6.96 3.00 5.89
C PHE A 27 7.10 4.52 6.00
N LEU A 28 8.15 5.11 5.43
CA LEU A 28 8.44 6.54 5.54
C LEU A 28 7.82 7.38 4.42
N GLN A 29 6.94 6.82 3.60
CA GLN A 29 6.31 7.54 2.50
C GLN A 29 5.46 8.69 3.02
N GLN A 30 5.50 9.83 2.30
CA GLN A 30 4.83 11.07 2.71
C GLN A 30 3.49 11.29 2.00
N ILE A 31 3.22 10.58 0.90
CA ILE A 31 1.95 10.68 0.19
C ILE A 31 0.99 9.64 0.77
N ASN A 32 0.12 10.06 1.67
CA ASN A 32 -0.71 9.17 2.49
C ASN A 32 -2.21 9.38 2.30
N HIS A 33 -2.64 9.85 1.11
CA HIS A 33 -4.06 10.11 0.83
C HIS A 33 -4.73 9.02 -0.03
N LYS A 34 -4.00 7.97 -0.40
CA LYS A 34 -4.52 6.87 -1.24
C LYS A 34 -4.85 5.66 -0.37
N ILE A 35 -4.05 4.60 -0.37
CA ILE A 35 -4.30 3.45 0.52
C ILE A 35 -4.48 3.92 1.97
N CYS A 36 -3.62 4.81 2.44
CA CYS A 36 -3.63 5.30 3.82
C CYS A 36 -4.67 6.37 4.10
N GLY A 37 -5.47 6.80 3.12
CA GLY A 37 -6.33 7.98 3.27
C GLY A 37 -7.43 7.84 4.32
N ILE A 38 -7.88 6.62 4.61
CA ILE A 38 -8.85 6.34 5.68
C ILE A 38 -8.17 5.55 6.81
N ILE A 39 -7.51 4.45 6.48
CA ILE A 39 -6.91 3.58 7.51
C ILE A 39 -5.73 4.23 8.24
N GLY A 40 -5.09 5.22 7.64
CA GLY A 40 -4.02 5.97 8.29
C GLY A 40 -4.48 6.73 9.54
N ASP A 41 -5.74 7.12 9.60
CA ASP A 41 -6.33 7.79 10.77
C ASP A 41 -6.41 6.84 11.98
N ASP A 42 -6.42 5.54 11.75
CA ASP A 42 -6.42 4.52 12.81
C ASP A 42 -5.00 4.07 13.16
N ASN A 43 -3.98 4.78 12.69
CA ASN A 43 -2.55 4.48 12.91
C ASN A 43 -2.14 3.08 12.43
N VAL A 44 -2.77 2.59 11.37
CA VAL A 44 -2.42 1.30 10.77
C VAL A 44 -1.07 1.41 10.07
N PRO A 45 -0.08 0.57 10.40
CA PRO A 45 1.18 0.59 9.66
C PRO A 45 0.98 0.14 8.21
N VAL A 46 1.47 0.92 7.26
CA VAL A 46 1.39 0.61 5.83
C VAL A 46 2.74 0.91 5.18
N ALA A 47 3.35 -0.11 4.59
CA ALA A 47 4.55 0.05 3.77
C ALA A 47 4.10 0.16 2.32
N HIS A 48 4.26 1.34 1.70
CA HIS A 48 3.69 1.57 0.37
C HIS A 48 4.56 2.50 -0.48
N LYS A 49 4.28 2.47 -1.80
CA LYS A 49 4.90 3.38 -2.77
C LYS A 49 3.85 3.84 -3.77
N THR A 50 3.74 5.15 -3.93
CA THR A 50 2.83 5.78 -4.88
C THR A 50 3.53 6.10 -6.20
N GLY A 51 2.73 6.27 -7.25
CA GLY A 51 3.15 6.80 -8.55
C GLY A 51 2.04 7.67 -9.11
N GLU A 52 2.39 8.82 -9.70
CA GLU A 52 1.42 9.82 -10.14
C GLU A 52 1.85 10.50 -11.43
N ASP A 53 0.86 10.82 -12.27
CA ASP A 53 0.98 11.68 -13.45
C ASP A 53 -0.40 12.28 -13.71
N ASP A 54 -0.60 13.05 -14.78
CA ASP A 54 -1.84 13.79 -15.05
C ASP A 54 -3.08 12.89 -15.11
N ASP A 55 -2.97 11.70 -15.70
CA ASP A 55 -4.07 10.74 -15.86
C ASP A 55 -3.75 9.38 -15.25
N LEU A 56 -2.73 9.33 -14.40
CA LEU A 56 -2.22 8.10 -13.80
C LEU A 56 -2.16 8.27 -12.29
N SER A 57 -2.67 7.29 -11.57
CA SER A 57 -2.47 7.20 -10.13
C SER A 57 -2.28 5.76 -9.71
N ASN A 58 -1.23 5.49 -8.95
CA ASN A 58 -0.91 4.16 -8.45
C ASN A 58 -0.63 4.22 -6.96
N ASP A 59 -0.93 3.15 -6.26
CA ASP A 59 -0.39 2.91 -4.93
C ASP A 59 -0.31 1.40 -4.72
N VAL A 60 0.81 0.91 -4.24
CA VAL A 60 1.01 -0.50 -3.96
C VAL A 60 1.60 -0.62 -2.56
N GLY A 61 1.13 -1.58 -1.78
CA GLY A 61 1.61 -1.62 -0.41
C GLY A 61 1.26 -2.89 0.34
N ILE A 62 1.85 -2.98 1.52
CA ILE A 62 1.58 -4.01 2.53
C ILE A 62 0.86 -3.32 3.69
N VAL A 63 -0.34 -3.78 4.00
CA VAL A 63 -1.14 -3.27 5.11
C VAL A 63 -1.02 -4.24 6.27
N TYR A 64 -0.56 -3.75 7.42
CA TYR A 64 -0.29 -4.58 8.60
C TYR A 64 -1.51 -4.64 9.53
N ALA A 65 -2.59 -5.26 9.03
CA ALA A 65 -3.75 -5.65 9.84
C ALA A 65 -3.39 -6.89 10.68
N LYS A 66 -4.32 -7.43 11.46
CA LYS A 66 -4.10 -8.70 12.16
C LYS A 66 -3.71 -9.81 11.19
N GLN A 67 -4.37 -9.84 10.03
CA GLN A 67 -3.97 -10.66 8.90
C GLN A 67 -3.42 -9.71 7.84
N PRO A 68 -2.09 -9.53 7.75
CA PRO A 68 -1.51 -8.60 6.80
C PRO A 68 -1.87 -8.96 5.37
N PHE A 69 -2.06 -7.93 4.54
CA PHE A 69 -2.38 -8.16 3.13
C PHE A 69 -1.60 -7.20 2.24
N ILE A 70 -1.45 -7.61 0.98
CA ILE A 70 -0.81 -6.82 -0.06
C ILE A 70 -1.91 -6.32 -1.00
N VAL A 71 -1.86 -5.05 -1.35
CA VAL A 71 -2.78 -4.46 -2.31
C VAL A 71 -2.01 -3.65 -3.34
N CYS A 72 -2.42 -3.78 -4.61
CA CYS A 72 -1.82 -3.07 -5.72
C CYS A 72 -2.93 -2.39 -6.51
N PHE A 73 -2.88 -1.06 -6.59
CA PHE A 73 -3.78 -0.26 -7.40
C PHE A 73 -2.99 0.39 -8.53
N ALA A 74 -3.44 0.21 -9.77
CA ALA A 74 -2.85 0.84 -10.93
C ALA A 74 -3.96 1.36 -11.84
N GLY A 75 -3.98 2.67 -12.08
CA GLY A 75 -4.97 3.31 -12.94
C GLY A 75 -4.31 4.17 -13.99
N HIS A 76 -4.72 4.00 -15.24
CA HIS A 76 -4.24 4.75 -16.39
C HIS A 76 -5.46 5.24 -17.20
N ASP A 77 -5.40 6.47 -17.72
CA ASP A 77 -6.53 7.11 -18.41
C ASP A 77 -7.79 7.16 -17.53
N THR A 78 -7.61 7.43 -16.23
CA THR A 78 -8.70 7.45 -15.27
C THR A 78 -9.02 8.87 -14.81
N LYS A 79 -10.18 9.02 -14.17
CA LYS A 79 -10.46 10.20 -13.35
C LYS A 79 -9.72 10.00 -12.02
N VAL A 80 -8.59 10.63 -11.87
CA VAL A 80 -7.66 10.38 -10.77
C VAL A 80 -8.33 10.49 -9.40
N SER A 81 -9.13 11.55 -9.17
CA SER A 81 -9.79 11.76 -7.88
C SER A 81 -10.77 10.63 -7.53
N GLN A 82 -11.51 10.13 -8.52
CA GLN A 82 -12.45 9.02 -8.31
C GLN A 82 -11.70 7.71 -8.05
N PHE A 83 -10.60 7.49 -8.75
CA PHE A 83 -9.80 6.29 -8.54
C PHE A 83 -9.11 6.29 -7.19
N GLU A 84 -8.60 7.42 -6.74
CA GLU A 84 -7.99 7.55 -5.41
C GLU A 84 -9.02 7.37 -4.31
N ASP A 85 -10.25 7.83 -4.51
CA ASP A 85 -11.35 7.59 -3.59
C ASP A 85 -11.67 6.09 -3.50
N LEU A 86 -11.67 5.40 -4.64
CA LEU A 86 -11.81 3.93 -4.68
C LEU A 86 -10.69 3.24 -3.87
N MET A 87 -9.43 3.67 -4.05
CA MET A 87 -8.30 3.12 -3.31
C MET A 87 -8.52 3.22 -1.80
N ARG A 88 -8.95 4.40 -1.32
CA ARG A 88 -9.20 4.63 0.11
C ARG A 88 -10.27 3.70 0.66
N HIS A 89 -11.39 3.60 -0.03
CA HIS A 89 -12.54 2.82 0.44
C HIS A 89 -12.30 1.33 0.35
N VAL A 90 -11.72 0.83 -0.73
CA VAL A 90 -11.38 -0.59 -0.87
C VAL A 90 -10.35 -1.00 0.18
N SER A 91 -9.33 -0.17 0.40
CA SER A 91 -8.32 -0.46 1.42
C SER A 91 -8.92 -0.49 2.83
N ALA A 92 -9.86 0.41 3.14
CA ALA A 92 -10.55 0.43 4.42
C ALA A 92 -11.44 -0.82 4.59
N ASP A 93 -12.14 -1.23 3.54
CA ASP A 93 -12.99 -2.43 3.58
C ASP A 93 -12.14 -3.69 3.79
N LEU A 94 -11.05 -3.82 3.06
CA LEU A 94 -10.11 -4.94 3.21
C LEU A 94 -9.50 -4.97 4.61
N TYR A 95 -9.13 -3.80 5.13
CA TYR A 95 -8.59 -3.71 6.48
C TYR A 95 -9.58 -4.24 7.52
N ARG A 96 -10.84 -3.83 7.42
CA ARG A 96 -11.88 -4.34 8.34
C ARG A 96 -12.03 -5.85 8.27
N GLU A 97 -12.03 -6.42 7.05
CA GLU A 97 -12.13 -7.87 6.86
C GLU A 97 -10.91 -8.62 7.41
N CYS A 98 -9.72 -8.05 7.28
CA CYS A 98 -8.47 -8.70 7.69
C CYS A 98 -8.09 -8.42 9.15
N ASN A 99 -8.86 -7.62 9.86
CA ASN A 99 -8.55 -7.22 11.24
C ASN A 99 -9.50 -7.83 12.26
N ILE A 100 -10.12 -8.94 11.92
CA ILE A 100 -11.04 -9.67 12.80
C ILE A 100 -10.30 -10.54 13.80
#